data_96781f1175c55ad811d16a64a17c8dac
#
_entry.id   96781f1175c55ad811d16a64a17c8dac
#
_cell.length_a   1.000
_cell.length_b   1.000
_cell.length_c   1.000
_cell.angle_alpha   90.00
_cell.angle_beta   90.00
_cell.angle_gamma   90.00
#
_symmetry.space_group_name_H-M   'P 1'
#
loop_
_entity.id
_entity.type
_entity.pdbx_description
1 polymer ?
#
loop_
_entity_poly.entity_id
_entity_poly.type
_entity_poly.pdbx_seq_one_letter_code
_entity_poly.pdbx_strand_id
1 'polypeptide(L)'
;KFRGVRTIYIAIKKQKVLPKNCNWLYYSSKNIIFNRISEHKSMTKFIAPKNKTYLSAEITYSKHDKVDKTPFVKIKKKIKDDLLKVGLISNYSDIYDISENKEDFVYPVQFTDYKYELSNNLTKISKFNQLYSLGTGGEFNYSDSQIIFHKTIDLVNTLCDKYSNQNQMLRNSKNFQLNNQVKLGNKIVGDNNKPFIIAEAGLNHNGDIAIAKKLIDEAKRVGCDAI
;
A
#
# COMPACT_ATOMS: atom_id res chain seq x y z
N LYS A 1 -9.74 0.54 17.93
CA LYS A 1 -10.07 1.91 17.49
C LYS A 1 -9.03 2.35 16.46
N PHE A 2 -9.46 2.99 15.36
CA PHE A 2 -8.59 3.51 14.32
C PHE A 2 -8.76 5.02 14.17
N ARG A 3 -7.73 5.69 13.66
CA ARG A 3 -7.85 7.01 13.05
C ARG A 3 -7.95 6.86 11.56
N GLY A 4 -8.85 7.62 10.96
CA GLY A 4 -8.98 7.75 9.54
C GLY A 4 -8.09 8.85 8.97
N VAL A 5 -7.97 8.85 7.65
CA VAL A 5 -7.26 9.87 6.88
C VAL A 5 -8.15 10.35 5.73
N ARG A 6 -8.23 11.66 5.58
CA ARG A 6 -8.70 12.30 4.35
C ARG A 6 -7.48 12.72 3.55
N THR A 7 -7.25 12.09 2.43
CA THR A 7 -6.17 12.44 1.51
C THR A 7 -6.73 13.35 0.44
N ILE A 8 -6.27 14.58 0.40
CA ILE A 8 -6.70 15.58 -0.58
C ILE A 8 -5.62 15.66 -1.66
N TYR A 9 -5.98 15.29 -2.86
CA TYR A 9 -5.11 15.41 -4.05
C TYR A 9 -5.33 16.76 -4.69
N ILE A 10 -4.24 17.51 -4.88
CA ILE A 10 -4.27 18.88 -5.40
C ILE A 10 -3.38 18.96 -6.62
N ALA A 11 -3.98 19.07 -7.80
CA ALA A 11 -3.26 19.27 -9.05
C ALA A 11 -2.87 20.74 -9.22
N ILE A 12 -1.59 21.01 -9.46
CA ILE A 12 -1.02 22.37 -9.49
C ILE A 12 -0.36 22.67 -10.83
N LYS A 13 -0.58 23.89 -11.34
CA LYS A 13 -0.04 24.42 -12.60
C LYS A 13 1.40 24.92 -12.43
N LYS A 14 2.22 24.18 -11.72
CA LYS A 14 3.66 24.45 -11.51
C LYS A 14 4.43 23.15 -11.69
N GLN A 15 5.65 23.25 -12.14
CA GLN A 15 6.52 22.07 -12.29
C GLN A 15 6.87 21.44 -10.94
N LYS A 16 7.04 22.28 -9.92
CA LYS A 16 7.42 21.91 -8.55
C LYS A 16 6.88 22.93 -7.57
N VAL A 17 6.53 22.48 -6.35
CA VAL A 17 5.98 23.32 -5.27
C VAL A 17 6.83 23.23 -4.02
N LEU A 18 7.19 22.01 -3.57
CA LEU A 18 7.99 21.84 -2.37
C LEU A 18 9.46 22.28 -2.60
N PRO A 19 10.19 22.68 -1.55
CA PRO A 19 11.61 23.03 -1.62
C PRO A 19 12.45 21.94 -2.29
N LYS A 20 13.62 22.33 -2.81
CA LYS A 20 14.58 21.40 -3.43
C LYS A 20 14.96 20.32 -2.40
N ASN A 21 15.01 19.06 -2.86
CA ASN A 21 15.31 17.87 -2.05
C ASN A 21 14.28 17.58 -0.93
N CYS A 22 13.08 18.14 -1.05
CA CYS A 22 11.97 17.87 -0.14
C CYS A 22 10.89 17.10 -0.89
N ASN A 23 10.48 15.94 -0.33
CA ASN A 23 9.41 15.09 -0.88
C ASN A 23 8.10 15.29 -0.12
N TRP A 24 8.18 15.66 1.16
CA TRP A 24 7.05 15.96 2.01
C TRP A 24 7.42 16.94 3.14
N LEU A 25 6.41 17.59 3.69
CA LEU A 25 6.49 18.48 4.85
C LEU A 25 5.44 18.08 5.89
N TYR A 26 5.80 18.15 7.15
CA TYR A 26 4.87 18.00 8.26
C TYR A 26 4.50 19.37 8.85
N TYR A 27 3.24 19.50 9.24
CA TYR A 27 2.70 20.71 9.87
C TYR A 27 2.10 20.36 11.22
N SER A 28 2.64 20.94 12.28
CA SER A 28 2.17 20.77 13.66
C SER A 28 1.21 21.89 14.12
N SER A 29 1.04 22.93 13.31
CA SER A 29 0.19 24.08 13.67
C SER A 29 -1.29 23.71 13.64
N LYS A 30 -2.00 24.01 14.73
CA LYS A 30 -3.47 23.84 14.82
C LYS A 30 -4.25 24.72 13.84
N ASN A 31 -3.61 25.73 13.26
CA ASN A 31 -4.21 26.66 12.28
C ASN A 31 -4.11 26.16 10.83
N ILE A 32 -3.43 25.05 10.59
CA ILE A 32 -3.30 24.36 9.29
C ILE A 32 -4.05 23.06 9.40
N ILE A 33 -4.93 22.78 8.43
CA ILE A 33 -5.81 21.61 8.50
C ILE A 33 -5.07 20.28 8.22
N PHE A 34 -4.05 20.30 7.38
CA PHE A 34 -3.30 19.09 7.02
C PHE A 34 -2.09 18.86 7.94
N ASN A 35 -1.84 17.58 8.23
CA ASN A 35 -0.71 17.16 9.06
C ASN A 35 0.56 16.96 8.22
N ARG A 36 0.41 16.43 7.02
CA ARG A 36 1.48 16.17 6.05
C ARG A 36 1.04 16.63 4.68
N ILE A 37 1.99 17.15 3.91
CA ILE A 37 1.82 17.39 2.49
C ILE A 37 3.00 16.76 1.74
N SER A 38 2.72 16.02 0.68
CA SER A 38 3.72 15.33 -0.13
C SER A 38 3.61 15.75 -1.58
N GLU A 39 4.77 15.88 -2.26
CA GLU A 39 4.84 16.13 -3.70
C GLU A 39 5.40 14.89 -4.41
N HIS A 40 4.53 14.05 -4.95
CA HIS A 40 4.91 12.76 -5.52
C HIS A 40 5.80 12.89 -6.76
N LYS A 41 5.73 14.01 -7.48
CA LYS A 41 6.61 14.28 -8.60
C LYS A 41 8.08 14.44 -8.20
N SER A 42 8.37 14.74 -6.94
CA SER A 42 9.72 14.73 -6.39
C SER A 42 10.33 13.33 -6.30
N MET A 43 9.48 12.29 -6.18
CA MET A 43 9.89 10.88 -6.10
C MET A 43 9.99 10.24 -7.49
N THR A 44 9.06 10.61 -8.40
CA THR A 44 9.05 10.13 -9.78
C THR A 44 8.52 11.19 -10.74
N LYS A 45 9.34 11.57 -11.72
CA LYS A 45 9.01 12.62 -12.68
C LYS A 45 7.93 12.25 -13.70
N PHE A 46 7.54 10.98 -13.77
CA PHE A 46 6.58 10.46 -14.74
C PHE A 46 5.12 10.56 -14.28
N ILE A 47 4.86 10.92 -13.03
CA ILE A 47 3.53 10.91 -12.41
C ILE A 47 2.64 12.10 -12.78
N ALA A 48 3.22 13.15 -13.39
CA ALA A 48 2.50 14.34 -13.85
C ALA A 48 3.17 14.93 -15.10
N PRO A 49 2.44 15.70 -15.93
CA PRO A 49 3.02 16.41 -17.06
C PRO A 49 4.20 17.32 -16.65
N LYS A 50 5.11 17.60 -17.58
CA LYS A 50 6.35 18.35 -17.30
C LYS A 50 6.10 19.68 -16.58
N ASN A 51 5.08 20.41 -16.96
CA ASN A 51 4.72 21.75 -16.44
C ASN A 51 3.71 21.72 -15.28
N LYS A 52 3.32 20.54 -14.80
CA LYS A 52 2.36 20.37 -13.71
C LYS A 52 2.96 19.48 -12.61
N THR A 53 2.44 19.59 -11.41
CA THR A 53 2.68 18.67 -10.31
C THR A 53 1.38 18.40 -9.57
N TYR A 54 1.38 17.46 -8.62
CA TYR A 54 0.32 17.35 -7.66
C TYR A 54 0.87 17.14 -6.26
N LEU A 55 0.11 17.62 -5.30
CA LEU A 55 0.34 17.44 -3.88
C LEU A 55 -0.73 16.50 -3.32
N SER A 56 -0.35 15.70 -2.33
CA SER A 56 -1.31 15.03 -1.45
C SER A 56 -1.21 15.63 -0.06
N ALA A 57 -2.31 16.20 0.43
CA ALA A 57 -2.42 16.73 1.78
C ALA A 57 -3.22 15.74 2.64
N GLU A 58 -2.63 15.30 3.75
CA GLU A 58 -3.26 14.34 4.66
C GLU A 58 -3.83 15.04 5.88
N ILE A 59 -5.10 14.73 6.16
CA ILE A 59 -5.84 15.23 7.31
C ILE A 59 -6.28 14.02 8.12
N THR A 60 -5.66 13.81 9.27
CA THR A 60 -6.06 12.72 10.17
C THR A 60 -7.32 13.11 10.96
N TYR A 61 -8.22 12.16 11.17
CA TYR A 61 -9.44 12.38 11.94
C TYR A 61 -9.79 11.18 12.81
N SER A 62 -10.64 11.40 13.78
CA SER A 62 -11.32 10.34 14.52
C SER A 62 -12.77 10.26 14.06
N LYS A 63 -13.31 9.03 14.00
CA LYS A 63 -14.69 8.83 13.60
C LYS A 63 -15.64 9.67 14.45
N HIS A 64 -16.54 10.40 13.81
CA HIS A 64 -17.51 11.33 14.38
C HIS A 64 -16.94 12.65 14.94
N ASP A 65 -15.65 12.94 14.75
CA ASP A 65 -15.11 14.26 15.10
C ASP A 65 -15.53 15.34 14.09
N LYS A 66 -15.09 16.58 14.32
CA LYS A 66 -15.42 17.71 13.46
C LYS A 66 -14.90 17.53 12.03
N VAL A 67 -13.69 16.98 11.87
CA VAL A 67 -13.08 16.78 10.56
C VAL A 67 -13.83 15.70 9.78
N ASP A 68 -14.20 14.60 10.45
CA ASP A 68 -14.98 13.51 9.85
C ASP A 68 -16.33 14.01 9.28
N LYS A 69 -17.02 14.86 10.05
CA LYS A 69 -18.34 15.41 9.71
C LYS A 69 -18.29 16.58 8.73
N THR A 70 -17.11 17.15 8.47
CA THR A 70 -17.02 18.33 7.60
C THR A 70 -17.18 17.93 6.13
N PRO A 71 -18.13 18.50 5.38
CA PRO A 71 -18.31 18.25 3.95
C PRO A 71 -17.04 18.61 3.15
N PHE A 72 -16.77 17.86 2.08
CA PHE A 72 -15.59 18.06 1.25
C PHE A 72 -15.47 19.49 0.71
N VAL A 73 -16.56 20.13 0.35
CA VAL A 73 -16.57 21.53 -0.14
C VAL A 73 -15.92 22.48 0.89
N LYS A 74 -16.19 22.31 2.18
CA LYS A 74 -15.55 23.10 3.24
C LYS A 74 -14.09 22.76 3.43
N ILE A 75 -13.72 21.46 3.36
CA ILE A 75 -12.33 21.00 3.39
C ILE A 75 -11.57 21.58 2.19
N LYS A 76 -12.13 21.50 0.99
CA LYS A 76 -11.55 22.06 -0.26
C LYS A 76 -11.25 23.56 -0.12
N LYS A 77 -12.16 24.33 0.46
CA LYS A 77 -11.91 25.75 0.74
C LYS A 77 -10.76 25.94 1.72
N LYS A 78 -10.83 25.26 2.85
CA LYS A 78 -9.80 25.37 3.91
C LYS A 78 -8.40 24.96 3.43
N ILE A 79 -8.30 23.91 2.60
CA ILE A 79 -7.03 23.48 1.97
C ILE A 79 -6.45 24.61 1.10
N LYS A 80 -7.28 25.26 0.27
CA LYS A 80 -6.82 26.36 -0.58
C LYS A 80 -6.28 27.52 0.25
N ASP A 81 -7.00 27.90 1.30
CA ASP A 81 -6.61 28.97 2.22
C ASP A 81 -5.30 28.64 2.93
N ASP A 82 -5.15 27.39 3.39
CA ASP A 82 -3.96 26.94 4.09
C ASP A 82 -2.74 26.82 3.18
N LEU A 83 -2.89 26.34 1.94
CA LEU A 83 -1.81 26.30 0.96
C LEU A 83 -1.28 27.71 0.65
N LEU A 84 -2.17 28.67 0.52
CA LEU A 84 -1.80 30.08 0.34
C LEU A 84 -1.08 30.63 1.59
N LYS A 85 -1.62 30.37 2.78
CA LYS A 85 -1.07 30.78 4.06
C LYS A 85 0.34 30.26 4.31
N VAL A 86 0.64 29.02 3.94
CA VAL A 86 1.99 28.42 4.09
C VAL A 86 2.91 28.69 2.89
N GLY A 87 2.47 29.46 1.90
CA GLY A 87 3.27 29.88 0.75
C GLY A 87 3.53 28.79 -0.29
N LEU A 88 2.78 27.69 -0.29
CA LEU A 88 2.91 26.63 -1.30
C LEU A 88 2.24 26.99 -2.62
N ILE A 89 1.29 27.88 -2.61
CA ILE A 89 0.70 28.51 -3.79
C ILE A 89 0.76 30.03 -3.63
N SER A 90 0.78 30.76 -4.74
CA SER A 90 0.77 32.23 -4.76
C SER A 90 -0.66 32.79 -4.89
N ASN A 91 -1.53 32.02 -5.56
CA ASN A 91 -2.95 32.36 -5.70
C ASN A 91 -3.78 31.07 -5.99
N TYR A 92 -5.09 31.17 -5.91
CA TYR A 92 -5.98 30.03 -6.15
C TYR A 92 -5.98 29.53 -7.59
N SER A 93 -5.59 30.34 -8.56
CA SER A 93 -5.50 29.97 -9.98
C SER A 93 -4.33 29.02 -10.26
N ASP A 94 -3.37 28.89 -9.32
CA ASP A 94 -2.32 27.87 -9.38
C ASP A 94 -2.93 26.46 -9.31
N ILE A 95 -4.09 26.32 -8.67
CA ILE A 95 -4.76 25.03 -8.51
C ILE A 95 -5.57 24.72 -9.77
N TYR A 96 -5.30 23.55 -10.35
CA TYR A 96 -6.01 23.04 -11.51
C TYR A 96 -7.23 22.22 -11.11
N ASP A 97 -7.07 21.30 -10.14
CA ASP A 97 -8.13 20.45 -9.64
C ASP A 97 -7.87 20.02 -8.20
N ILE A 98 -8.94 19.64 -7.46
CA ILE A 98 -8.84 19.07 -6.12
C ILE A 98 -9.88 17.95 -6.00
N SER A 99 -9.38 16.77 -5.60
CA SER A 99 -10.17 15.60 -5.26
C SER A 99 -9.85 15.06 -3.88
N GLU A 100 -10.66 14.13 -3.37
CA GLU A 100 -10.52 13.55 -2.04
C GLU A 100 -10.66 12.02 -2.11
N ASN A 101 -9.82 11.35 -1.30
CA ASN A 101 -10.06 9.99 -0.84
C ASN A 101 -10.18 10.00 0.68
N LYS A 102 -11.18 9.31 1.22
CA LYS A 102 -11.43 9.21 2.67
C LYS A 102 -11.41 7.76 3.10
N GLU A 103 -10.54 7.44 4.08
CA GLU A 103 -10.35 6.10 4.60
C GLU A 103 -10.47 6.11 6.13
N ASP A 104 -11.35 5.27 6.68
CA ASP A 104 -11.67 5.27 8.10
C ASP A 104 -10.68 4.47 8.96
N PHE A 105 -9.97 3.49 8.38
CA PHE A 105 -9.17 2.50 9.12
C PHE A 105 -7.69 2.52 8.73
N VAL A 106 -6.99 3.66 8.95
CA VAL A 106 -5.60 3.82 8.53
C VAL A 106 -4.62 3.59 9.67
N TYR A 107 -4.78 4.31 10.78
CA TYR A 107 -3.84 4.25 11.89
C TYR A 107 -4.48 3.60 13.13
N PRO A 108 -3.99 2.42 13.59
CA PRO A 108 -4.44 1.84 14.84
C PRO A 108 -4.10 2.75 16.02
N VAL A 109 -5.09 3.01 16.88
CA VAL A 109 -4.91 3.82 18.09
C VAL A 109 -4.62 2.87 19.24
N GLN A 110 -3.37 2.81 19.66
CA GLN A 110 -2.93 2.03 20.81
C GLN A 110 -3.30 2.76 22.10
N PHE A 111 -4.10 2.15 22.94
CA PHE A 111 -4.49 2.62 24.28
C PHE A 111 -3.91 1.67 25.33
N THR A 112 -3.97 2.03 26.61
CA THR A 112 -3.23 1.33 27.69
C THR A 112 -3.41 -0.19 27.66
N ASP A 113 -4.65 -0.67 27.48
CA ASP A 113 -4.97 -2.11 27.55
C ASP A 113 -5.18 -2.78 26.19
N TYR A 114 -4.77 -2.10 25.08
CA TYR A 114 -5.04 -2.62 23.72
C TYR A 114 -4.45 -4.00 23.46
N LYS A 115 -3.29 -4.34 24.07
CA LYS A 115 -2.62 -5.65 23.89
C LYS A 115 -3.48 -6.80 24.42
N TYR A 116 -4.16 -6.58 25.53
CA TYR A 116 -5.08 -7.57 26.10
C TYR A 116 -6.27 -7.82 25.18
N GLU A 117 -6.95 -6.76 24.73
CA GLU A 117 -8.06 -6.88 23.78
C GLU A 117 -7.63 -7.49 22.44
N LEU A 118 -6.45 -7.10 21.94
CA LEU A 118 -5.87 -7.65 20.72
C LEU A 118 -5.63 -9.15 20.86
N SER A 119 -4.96 -9.59 21.94
CA SER A 119 -4.71 -11.01 22.22
C SER A 119 -6.00 -11.83 22.25
N ASN A 120 -7.03 -11.34 22.92
CA ASN A 120 -8.34 -12.00 22.98
C ASN A 120 -8.97 -12.14 21.58
N ASN A 121 -8.86 -11.10 20.74
CA ASN A 121 -9.42 -11.14 19.39
C ASN A 121 -8.61 -12.06 18.47
N LEU A 122 -7.28 -12.03 18.55
CA LEU A 122 -6.41 -12.93 17.76
C LEU A 122 -6.64 -14.39 18.17
N THR A 123 -6.83 -14.67 19.46
CA THR A 123 -7.21 -16.01 19.94
C THR A 123 -8.56 -16.48 19.37
N LYS A 124 -9.52 -15.58 19.18
CA LYS A 124 -10.78 -15.93 18.50
C LYS A 124 -10.57 -16.23 17.01
N ILE A 125 -9.74 -15.43 16.34
CA ILE A 125 -9.40 -15.61 14.92
C ILE A 125 -8.65 -16.92 14.70
N SER A 126 -7.70 -17.27 15.60
CA SER A 126 -6.91 -18.50 15.48
C SER A 126 -7.74 -19.81 15.57
N LYS A 127 -9.00 -19.74 16.01
CA LYS A 127 -9.94 -20.87 15.99
C LYS A 127 -10.44 -21.21 14.58
N PHE A 128 -10.30 -20.29 13.64
CA PHE A 128 -10.68 -20.53 12.25
C PHE A 128 -9.47 -21.12 11.50
N ASN A 129 -9.66 -22.34 10.97
CA ASN A 129 -8.64 -22.95 10.12
C ASN A 129 -8.43 -22.10 8.86
N GLN A 130 -7.17 -21.94 8.46
CA GLN A 130 -6.78 -21.21 7.24
C GLN A 130 -7.05 -19.69 7.26
N LEU A 131 -7.32 -19.10 8.44
CA LEU A 131 -7.43 -17.65 8.60
C LEU A 131 -6.23 -17.12 9.40
N TYR A 132 -5.46 -16.23 8.78
CA TYR A 132 -4.26 -15.64 9.37
C TYR A 132 -4.38 -14.12 9.35
N SER A 133 -4.07 -13.49 10.47
CA SER A 133 -4.13 -12.03 10.63
C SER A 133 -2.73 -11.46 10.62
N LEU A 134 -2.45 -10.55 9.68
CA LEU A 134 -1.11 -9.98 9.48
C LEU A 134 -1.19 -8.51 9.09
N GLY A 135 -0.12 -7.77 9.37
CA GLY A 135 0.05 -6.37 8.97
C GLY A 135 -0.63 -5.37 9.88
N THR A 136 -0.62 -4.10 9.49
CA THR A 136 -1.05 -2.98 10.33
C THR A 136 -2.48 -3.11 10.85
N GLY A 137 -3.41 -3.52 10.00
CA GLY A 137 -4.80 -3.74 10.40
C GLY A 137 -5.00 -5.03 11.16
N GLY A 138 -4.32 -6.10 10.74
CA GLY A 138 -4.48 -7.45 11.29
C GLY A 138 -3.82 -7.63 12.64
N GLU A 139 -2.66 -7.00 12.88
CA GLU A 139 -1.92 -7.07 14.14
C GLU A 139 -2.11 -5.83 15.02
N PHE A 140 -2.93 -4.87 14.56
CA PHE A 140 -3.19 -3.60 15.23
C PHE A 140 -1.89 -2.85 15.61
N ASN A 141 -0.90 -2.92 14.72
CA ASN A 141 0.41 -2.33 14.92
C ASN A 141 0.88 -1.64 13.64
N TYR A 142 1.30 -0.38 13.75
CA TYR A 142 1.89 0.33 12.63
C TYR A 142 3.28 -0.24 12.34
N SER A 143 3.43 -0.87 11.19
CA SER A 143 4.68 -1.50 10.75
C SER A 143 5.02 -1.02 9.35
N ASP A 144 6.32 -0.84 9.10
CA ASP A 144 6.82 -0.54 7.76
C ASP A 144 6.61 -1.75 6.82
N SER A 145 6.47 -1.47 5.54
CA SER A 145 6.18 -2.47 4.52
C SER A 145 7.21 -3.60 4.47
N GLN A 146 8.51 -3.30 4.69
CA GLN A 146 9.56 -4.33 4.74
C GLN A 146 9.35 -5.32 5.90
N ILE A 147 8.88 -4.85 7.05
CA ILE A 147 8.60 -5.72 8.21
C ILE A 147 7.43 -6.64 7.90
N ILE A 148 6.37 -6.11 7.28
CA ILE A 148 5.20 -6.89 6.88
C ILE A 148 5.59 -7.92 5.83
N PHE A 149 6.47 -7.55 4.89
CA PHE A 149 6.97 -8.45 3.86
C PHE A 149 7.71 -9.65 4.45
N HIS A 150 8.64 -9.43 5.39
CA HIS A 150 9.36 -10.52 6.08
C HIS A 150 8.42 -11.43 6.86
N LYS A 151 7.50 -10.86 7.64
CA LYS A 151 6.48 -11.64 8.36
C LYS A 151 5.61 -12.48 7.43
N THR A 152 5.31 -11.95 6.24
CA THR A 152 4.53 -12.69 5.23
C THR A 152 5.31 -13.88 4.70
N ILE A 153 6.60 -13.71 4.40
CA ILE A 153 7.48 -14.81 3.97
C ILE A 153 7.53 -15.89 5.04
N ASP A 154 7.75 -15.52 6.30
CA ASP A 154 7.85 -16.48 7.41
C ASP A 154 6.53 -17.25 7.59
N LEU A 155 5.40 -16.56 7.50
CA LEU A 155 4.08 -17.19 7.55
C LEU A 155 3.89 -18.18 6.38
N VAL A 156 4.21 -17.77 5.16
CA VAL A 156 4.08 -18.63 3.97
C VAL A 156 4.97 -19.86 4.09
N ASN A 157 6.23 -19.72 4.51
CA ASN A 157 7.13 -20.85 4.73
C ASN A 157 6.56 -21.83 5.76
N THR A 158 6.07 -21.32 6.89
CA THR A 158 5.42 -22.14 7.94
C THR A 158 4.22 -22.90 7.39
N LEU A 159 3.41 -22.26 6.54
CA LEU A 159 2.25 -22.87 5.92
C LEU A 159 2.66 -23.95 4.90
N CYS A 160 3.67 -23.66 4.07
CA CYS A 160 4.20 -24.62 3.13
C CYS A 160 4.69 -25.89 3.84
N ASP A 161 5.45 -25.75 4.92
CA ASP A 161 5.94 -26.87 5.71
C ASP A 161 4.79 -27.69 6.33
N LYS A 162 3.81 -26.99 6.92
CA LYS A 162 2.62 -27.62 7.49
C LYS A 162 1.82 -28.41 6.47
N TYR A 163 1.58 -27.85 5.29
CA TYR A 163 0.80 -28.51 4.25
C TYR A 163 1.60 -29.58 3.48
N SER A 164 2.92 -29.44 3.36
CA SER A 164 3.79 -30.47 2.81
C SER A 164 3.77 -31.73 3.68
N ASN A 165 3.84 -31.58 4.99
CA ASN A 165 3.75 -32.70 5.94
C ASN A 165 2.36 -33.34 5.95
N GLN A 166 1.27 -32.55 5.84
CA GLN A 166 -0.09 -33.11 5.70
C GLN A 166 -0.29 -33.86 4.39
N ASN A 167 0.24 -33.37 3.28
CA ASN A 167 0.19 -34.05 2.01
C ASN A 167 1.00 -35.37 2.03
N GLN A 168 2.11 -35.44 2.77
CA GLN A 168 2.84 -36.69 3.00
C GLN A 168 2.02 -37.70 3.81
N MET A 169 1.30 -37.27 4.85
CA MET A 169 0.39 -38.11 5.61
C MET A 169 -0.83 -38.57 4.78
N LEU A 170 -1.40 -37.69 3.94
CA LEU A 170 -2.49 -38.02 3.04
C LEU A 170 -2.03 -38.93 1.88
N ARG A 171 -0.80 -38.80 1.41
CA ARG A 171 -0.19 -39.72 0.42
C ARG A 171 -0.02 -41.14 0.97
N ASN A 172 0.23 -41.26 2.27
CA ASN A 172 0.33 -42.55 2.95
C ASN A 172 -1.04 -43.17 3.27
N SER A 173 -2.14 -42.41 3.21
CA SER A 173 -3.51 -42.88 3.41
C SER A 173 -4.29 -42.95 2.09
N LYS A 174 -4.03 -44.01 1.32
CA LYS A 174 -4.85 -44.55 0.19
C LYS A 174 -5.17 -43.63 -0.99
N ASN A 175 -4.56 -43.98 -2.14
CA ASN A 175 -5.15 -44.03 -3.50
C ASN A 175 -6.02 -42.85 -3.98
N PHE A 176 -5.64 -41.62 -3.68
CA PHE A 176 -6.07 -40.48 -4.48
C PHE A 176 -4.89 -40.05 -5.36
N GLN A 177 -4.80 -40.54 -6.58
CA GLN A 177 -3.89 -39.99 -7.59
C GLN A 177 -4.45 -38.64 -8.02
N LEU A 178 -4.17 -37.60 -7.25
CA LEU A 178 -4.17 -36.25 -7.78
C LEU A 178 -3.06 -36.20 -8.81
N ASN A 179 -3.40 -35.79 -10.01
CA ASN A 179 -2.42 -35.47 -11.04
C ASN A 179 -1.68 -34.21 -10.55
N ASN A 180 -0.59 -34.41 -9.79
CA ASN A 180 0.18 -33.32 -9.18
C ASN A 180 1.06 -32.56 -10.19
N GLN A 181 0.77 -32.72 -11.50
CA GLN A 181 1.50 -32.09 -12.57
C GLN A 181 0.56 -31.36 -13.51
N VAL A 182 0.89 -30.11 -13.82
CA VAL A 182 0.16 -29.27 -14.78
C VAL A 182 1.11 -28.85 -15.89
N LYS A 183 0.65 -28.95 -17.14
CA LYS A 183 1.40 -28.45 -18.27
C LYS A 183 1.14 -26.97 -18.47
N LEU A 184 2.19 -26.15 -18.37
CA LEU A 184 2.18 -24.72 -18.66
C LEU A 184 3.08 -24.45 -19.88
N GLY A 185 2.46 -24.18 -21.01
CA GLY A 185 3.19 -24.07 -22.27
C GLY A 185 3.94 -25.37 -22.58
N ASN A 186 5.28 -25.29 -22.68
CA ASN A 186 6.16 -26.46 -22.97
C ASN A 186 6.75 -27.07 -21.67
N LYS A 187 6.39 -26.58 -20.47
CA LYS A 187 6.91 -27.06 -19.20
C LYS A 187 5.86 -27.81 -18.40
N ILE A 188 6.32 -28.80 -17.64
CA ILE A 188 5.49 -29.51 -16.65
C ILE A 188 5.84 -28.96 -15.29
N VAL A 189 4.83 -28.47 -14.56
CA VAL A 189 4.92 -27.91 -13.22
C VAL A 189 4.27 -28.88 -12.24
N GLY A 190 4.87 -29.09 -11.10
CA GLY A 190 4.37 -29.98 -10.06
C GLY A 190 5.47 -30.86 -9.47
N ASP A 191 5.08 -31.91 -8.78
CA ASP A 191 6.00 -32.80 -8.04
C ASP A 191 7.11 -33.35 -8.93
N ASN A 192 8.34 -33.29 -8.39
CA ASN A 192 9.57 -33.73 -9.02
C ASN A 192 10.00 -32.96 -10.28
N ASN A 193 9.35 -31.83 -10.57
CA ASN A 193 9.73 -30.92 -11.65
C ASN A 193 10.38 -29.65 -11.09
N LYS A 194 11.16 -28.97 -11.93
CA LYS A 194 11.70 -27.66 -11.55
C LYS A 194 10.57 -26.65 -11.34
N PRO A 195 10.70 -25.72 -10.37
CA PRO A 195 9.70 -24.69 -10.18
C PRO A 195 9.53 -23.84 -11.44
N PHE A 196 8.31 -23.41 -11.70
CA PHE A 196 8.00 -22.44 -12.75
C PHE A 196 8.09 -21.03 -12.15
N ILE A 197 9.03 -20.24 -12.63
CA ILE A 197 9.34 -18.93 -12.06
C ILE A 197 8.64 -17.85 -12.87
N ILE A 198 7.75 -17.12 -12.24
CA ILE A 198 7.03 -15.99 -12.83
C ILE A 198 7.57 -14.70 -12.21
N ALA A 199 8.09 -13.79 -13.04
CA ALA A 199 8.44 -12.45 -12.61
C ALA A 199 7.20 -11.56 -12.63
N GLU A 200 7.07 -10.66 -11.68
CA GLU A 200 6.02 -9.64 -11.67
C GLU A 200 6.61 -8.26 -11.96
N ALA A 201 6.24 -7.67 -13.08
CA ALA A 201 6.62 -6.30 -13.42
C ALA A 201 5.69 -5.27 -12.77
N GLY A 202 4.43 -5.62 -12.52
CA GLY A 202 3.42 -4.72 -11.97
C GLY A 202 3.35 -3.40 -12.74
N LEU A 203 3.31 -2.28 -12.04
CA LEU A 203 3.32 -0.93 -12.61
C LEU A 203 4.72 -0.29 -12.69
N ASN A 204 5.79 -1.05 -12.48
CA ASN A 204 7.17 -0.54 -12.40
C ASN A 204 7.67 0.10 -13.71
N HIS A 205 7.03 -0.22 -14.83
CA HIS A 205 7.28 0.41 -16.12
C HIS A 205 6.66 1.82 -16.25
N ASN A 206 5.80 2.26 -15.30
CA ASN A 206 5.17 3.60 -15.26
C ASN A 206 4.51 4.03 -16.59
N GLY A 207 3.95 3.08 -17.38
CA GLY A 207 3.37 3.34 -18.70
C GLY A 207 4.38 3.47 -19.83
N ASP A 208 5.68 3.35 -19.57
CA ASP A 208 6.74 3.39 -20.59
C ASP A 208 6.98 2.00 -21.19
N ILE A 209 6.70 1.86 -22.49
CA ILE A 209 6.86 0.60 -23.24
C ILE A 209 8.32 0.15 -23.32
N ALA A 210 9.27 1.08 -23.38
CA ALA A 210 10.69 0.75 -23.46
C ALA A 210 11.16 0.16 -22.12
N ILE A 211 10.69 0.69 -21.00
CA ILE A 211 10.96 0.14 -19.67
C ILE A 211 10.28 -1.22 -19.52
N ALA A 212 9.03 -1.38 -19.96
CA ALA A 212 8.32 -2.65 -19.90
C ALA A 212 9.09 -3.75 -20.68
N LYS A 213 9.58 -3.45 -21.88
CA LYS A 213 10.40 -4.38 -22.66
C LYS A 213 11.70 -4.75 -21.95
N LYS A 214 12.40 -3.78 -21.33
CA LYS A 214 13.61 -4.05 -20.55
C LYS A 214 13.33 -4.97 -19.35
N LEU A 215 12.19 -4.83 -18.68
CA LEU A 215 11.80 -5.73 -17.59
C LEU A 215 11.58 -7.17 -18.10
N ILE A 216 10.99 -7.33 -19.29
CA ILE A 216 10.84 -8.64 -19.95
C ILE A 216 12.20 -9.22 -20.29
N ASP A 217 13.11 -8.44 -20.87
CA ASP A 217 14.45 -8.89 -21.25
C ASP A 217 15.25 -9.31 -20.01
N GLU A 218 15.16 -8.56 -18.90
CA GLU A 218 15.81 -8.91 -17.64
C GLU A 218 15.23 -10.17 -17.01
N ALA A 219 13.90 -10.32 -16.97
CA ALA A 219 13.26 -11.55 -16.48
C ALA A 219 13.74 -12.77 -17.28
N LYS A 220 13.82 -12.66 -18.59
CA LYS A 220 14.37 -13.71 -19.48
C LYS A 220 15.85 -13.96 -19.18
N ARG A 221 16.67 -12.91 -19.03
CA ARG A 221 18.11 -13.01 -18.74
C ARG A 221 18.41 -13.76 -17.45
N VAL A 222 17.61 -13.56 -16.40
CA VAL A 222 17.77 -14.23 -15.11
C VAL A 222 17.10 -15.61 -15.07
N GLY A 223 16.46 -16.04 -16.15
CA GLY A 223 15.91 -17.39 -16.29
C GLY A 223 14.49 -17.57 -15.78
N CYS A 224 13.70 -16.49 -15.66
CA CYS A 224 12.27 -16.63 -15.39
C CYS A 224 11.55 -17.29 -16.56
N ASP A 225 10.49 -18.02 -16.26
CA ASP A 225 9.67 -18.76 -17.22
C ASP A 225 8.55 -17.92 -17.82
N ALA A 226 8.10 -16.92 -17.07
CA ALA A 226 7.10 -15.93 -17.47
C ALA A 226 7.31 -14.60 -16.76
N ILE A 227 6.62 -13.56 -17.23
CA ILE A 227 6.53 -12.25 -16.60
C ILE A 227 5.10 -11.73 -16.77
#